data_a758a7b4317eb7fa4d49239fe0c87cb1
#
_entry.id   a758a7b4317eb7fa4d49239fe0c87cb1
#
_cell.length_a   1.000
_cell.length_b   1.000
_cell.length_c   1.000
_cell.angle_alpha   90.00
_cell.angle_beta   90.00
_cell.angle_gamma   90.00
#
_symmetry.space_group_name_H-M   'P 1'
#
loop_
_entity.id
_entity.type
_entity.pdbx_description
1 polymer ?
#
loop_
_entity_poly.entity_id
_entity_poly.type
_entity_poly.pdbx_seq_one_letter_code
_entity_poly.pdbx_strand_id
1 'polypeptide(L)'
;MNIRAARAQAFYLIRRGGVPGCLGALCLVAALVFFVLEVMPTTDRVANLASRKQALQARKAQGPGLVAHTPAQQLANFYSAFPPGSAIPDVLARIEQIAREQQLELELGEYAMVREPGARLDQLRITLPVKGSYLQIRKLIAEALHTQAALSLESLSVRRAKVAQDAVDGRIVFLLFLEHAP
;
A
#
# COMPACT_ATOMS: atom_id res chain seq x y z
N MET A 1 -18.63 -49.73 -11.74
CA MET A 1 -19.05 -49.59 -10.34
C MET A 1 -20.53 -49.17 -10.35
N ASN A 2 -21.44 -50.09 -9.97
CA ASN A 2 -22.88 -50.01 -10.30
C ASN A 2 -23.64 -48.95 -9.48
N ILE A 3 -23.90 -47.81 -10.08
CA ILE A 3 -24.70 -46.70 -9.52
C ILE A 3 -26.14 -47.13 -9.21
N ARG A 4 -26.64 -48.17 -9.88
CA ARG A 4 -28.00 -48.74 -9.65
C ARG A 4 -28.15 -49.46 -8.32
N ALA A 5 -27.09 -50.10 -7.80
CA ALA A 5 -27.12 -50.80 -6.52
C ALA A 5 -27.09 -49.82 -5.32
N ALA A 6 -26.38 -48.71 -5.44
CA ALA A 6 -26.32 -47.69 -4.40
C ALA A 6 -27.68 -46.97 -4.20
N ARG A 7 -28.44 -46.75 -5.27
CA ARG A 7 -29.78 -46.12 -5.18
C ARG A 7 -30.81 -47.00 -4.49
N ALA A 8 -30.73 -48.33 -4.65
CA ALA A 8 -31.64 -49.26 -3.99
C ALA A 8 -31.39 -49.34 -2.47
N GLN A 9 -30.13 -49.29 -2.04
CA GLN A 9 -29.79 -49.31 -0.61
C GLN A 9 -30.14 -47.98 0.09
N ALA A 10 -30.00 -46.85 -0.57
CA ALA A 10 -30.39 -45.55 -0.02
C ALA A 10 -31.93 -45.48 0.21
N PHE A 11 -32.73 -46.05 -0.69
CA PHE A 11 -34.19 -46.04 -0.58
C PHE A 11 -34.69 -46.91 0.56
N TYR A 12 -33.99 -48.01 0.89
CA TYR A 12 -34.33 -48.91 1.98
C TYR A 12 -34.05 -48.32 3.37
N LEU A 13 -33.02 -47.56 3.50
CA LEU A 13 -32.63 -46.83 4.73
C LEU A 13 -33.59 -45.68 5.06
N ILE A 14 -34.12 -44.99 4.05
CA ILE A 14 -35.09 -43.90 4.23
C ILE A 14 -36.45 -44.41 4.73
N ARG A 15 -36.85 -45.61 4.33
CA ARG A 15 -38.17 -46.18 4.71
C ARG A 15 -38.22 -46.74 6.14
N ARG A 16 -37.04 -47.02 6.77
CA ARG A 16 -36.97 -47.63 8.13
C ARG A 16 -36.65 -46.57 9.22
N GLY A 17 -36.23 -45.40 8.85
CA GLY A 17 -35.87 -44.37 9.81
C GLY A 17 -36.89 -43.25 9.88
N GLY A 18 -38.09 -43.46 10.40
CA GLY A 18 -39.17 -42.48 10.59
C GLY A 18 -38.83 -40.98 10.49
N VAL A 19 -39.73 -40.09 10.82
CA VAL A 19 -39.57 -38.62 10.77
C VAL A 19 -38.18 -38.09 11.21
N PRO A 20 -37.48 -38.68 12.22
CA PRO A 20 -36.11 -38.24 12.59
C PRO A 20 -35.02 -38.56 11.55
N GLY A 21 -35.17 -39.61 10.75
CA GLY A 21 -34.21 -39.99 9.71
C GLY A 21 -34.19 -39.01 8.52
N CYS A 22 -35.36 -38.50 8.14
CA CYS A 22 -35.49 -37.51 7.08
C CYS A 22 -34.89 -36.14 7.52
N LEU A 23 -35.06 -35.76 8.79
CA LEU A 23 -34.48 -34.55 9.33
C LEU A 23 -32.94 -34.60 9.35
N GLY A 24 -32.36 -35.73 9.73
CA GLY A 24 -30.91 -35.95 9.74
C GLY A 24 -30.30 -35.92 8.33
N ALA A 25 -30.98 -36.52 7.34
CA ALA A 25 -30.53 -36.46 5.95
C ALA A 25 -30.58 -35.03 5.37
N LEU A 26 -31.63 -34.27 5.71
CA LEU A 26 -31.75 -32.85 5.29
C LEU A 26 -30.65 -31.98 5.89
N CYS A 27 -30.34 -32.16 7.18
CA CYS A 27 -29.23 -31.43 7.85
C CYS A 27 -27.87 -31.79 7.23
N LEU A 28 -27.62 -33.04 6.87
CA LEU A 28 -26.38 -33.44 6.21
C LEU A 28 -26.25 -32.83 4.82
N VAL A 29 -27.32 -32.79 4.04
CA VAL A 29 -27.31 -32.12 2.73
C VAL A 29 -27.10 -30.65 2.88
N ALA A 30 -27.76 -29.98 3.83
CA ALA A 30 -27.58 -28.55 4.11
C ALA A 30 -26.15 -28.22 4.56
N ALA A 31 -25.57 -29.06 5.44
CA ALA A 31 -24.18 -28.90 5.88
C ALA A 31 -23.19 -29.10 4.73
N LEU A 32 -23.46 -30.03 3.83
CA LEU A 32 -22.59 -30.29 2.68
C LEU A 32 -22.68 -29.17 1.63
N VAL A 33 -23.85 -28.61 1.41
CA VAL A 33 -24.05 -27.43 0.55
C VAL A 33 -23.37 -26.20 1.15
N PHE A 34 -23.52 -25.98 2.46
CA PHE A 34 -22.87 -24.87 3.16
C PHE A 34 -21.35 -24.99 3.11
N PHE A 35 -20.81 -26.19 3.32
CA PHE A 35 -19.37 -26.46 3.23
C PHE A 35 -18.82 -26.20 1.83
N VAL A 36 -19.54 -26.59 0.78
CA VAL A 36 -19.12 -26.34 -0.61
C VAL A 36 -19.18 -24.85 -0.96
N LEU A 37 -20.19 -24.13 -0.48
CA LEU A 37 -20.35 -22.69 -0.75
C LEU A 37 -19.33 -21.82 0.01
N GLU A 38 -18.93 -22.24 1.21
CA GLU A 38 -17.97 -21.48 2.05
C GLU A 38 -16.51 -21.80 1.71
N VAL A 39 -16.18 -23.05 1.37
CA VAL A 39 -14.79 -23.50 1.20
C VAL A 39 -14.27 -23.30 -0.23
N MET A 40 -15.12 -23.45 -1.26
CA MET A 40 -14.67 -23.28 -2.65
C MET A 40 -14.20 -21.87 -3.03
N PRO A 41 -14.82 -20.74 -2.60
CA PRO A 41 -14.37 -19.42 -3.03
C PRO A 41 -13.05 -18.96 -2.40
N THR A 42 -12.58 -19.61 -1.33
CA THR A 42 -11.32 -19.23 -0.68
C THR A 42 -10.09 -19.80 -1.38
N THR A 43 -10.17 -20.95 -2.00
CA THR A 43 -9.07 -21.57 -2.74
C THR A 43 -8.75 -20.83 -4.04
N ASP A 44 -9.77 -20.30 -4.74
CA ASP A 44 -9.58 -19.53 -5.97
C ASP A 44 -8.90 -18.18 -5.73
N ARG A 45 -9.13 -17.56 -4.57
CA ARG A 45 -8.46 -16.31 -4.21
C ARG A 45 -6.96 -16.49 -3.93
N VAL A 46 -6.60 -17.59 -3.28
CA VAL A 46 -5.19 -17.93 -3.01
C VAL A 46 -4.46 -18.31 -4.30
N ALA A 47 -5.11 -19.09 -5.19
CA ALA A 47 -4.55 -19.45 -6.48
C ALA A 47 -4.35 -18.21 -7.40
N ASN A 48 -5.32 -17.28 -7.41
CA ASN A 48 -5.21 -16.02 -8.16
C ASN A 48 -4.12 -15.08 -7.61
N LEU A 49 -3.89 -15.08 -6.30
CA LEU A 49 -2.77 -14.32 -5.71
C LEU A 49 -1.43 -14.97 -6.01
N ALA A 50 -1.35 -16.28 -6.02
CA ALA A 50 -0.13 -17.01 -6.40
C ALA A 50 0.21 -16.82 -7.88
N SER A 51 -0.77 -16.89 -8.78
CA SER A 51 -0.56 -16.65 -10.22
C SER A 51 -0.19 -15.21 -10.52
N ARG A 52 -0.79 -14.22 -9.84
CA ARG A 52 -0.38 -12.80 -9.94
C ARG A 52 1.04 -12.58 -9.43
N LYS A 53 1.42 -13.25 -8.35
CA LYS A 53 2.80 -13.20 -7.82
C LYS A 53 3.80 -13.81 -8.81
N GLN A 54 3.46 -14.95 -9.41
CA GLN A 54 4.28 -15.57 -10.45
C GLN A 54 4.35 -14.71 -11.73
N ALA A 55 3.24 -14.11 -12.17
CA ALA A 55 3.21 -13.21 -13.31
C ALA A 55 4.04 -11.94 -13.07
N LEU A 56 4.01 -11.39 -11.85
CA LEU A 56 4.86 -10.25 -11.46
C LEU A 56 6.34 -10.65 -11.36
N GLN A 57 6.65 -11.85 -10.88
CA GLN A 57 8.00 -12.38 -10.85
C GLN A 57 8.52 -12.70 -12.26
N ALA A 58 7.68 -13.25 -13.12
CA ALA A 58 8.01 -13.46 -14.52
C ALA A 58 8.21 -12.14 -15.29
N ARG A 59 7.39 -11.11 -15.01
CA ARG A 59 7.60 -9.75 -15.55
C ARG A 59 8.86 -9.08 -15.00
N LYS A 60 9.23 -9.31 -13.73
CA LYS A 60 10.53 -8.88 -13.19
C LYS A 60 11.69 -9.62 -13.81
N ALA A 61 11.53 -10.91 -14.15
CA ALA A 61 12.53 -11.69 -14.84
C ALA A 61 12.60 -11.38 -16.36
N GLN A 62 11.51 -10.89 -16.94
CA GLN A 62 11.41 -10.43 -18.34
C GLN A 62 11.47 -8.90 -18.47
N GLY A 63 11.77 -8.18 -17.38
CA GLY A 63 12.09 -6.74 -17.44
C GLY A 63 13.12 -6.48 -18.54
N PRO A 64 13.10 -5.31 -19.19
CA PRO A 64 13.89 -5.03 -20.38
C PRO A 64 15.33 -5.45 -20.12
N GLY A 65 15.81 -6.43 -20.89
CA GLY A 65 17.03 -7.20 -20.76
C GLY A 65 17.95 -6.73 -19.64
N LEU A 66 18.34 -7.63 -18.77
CA LEU A 66 19.50 -7.44 -17.90
C LEU A 66 20.70 -7.13 -18.80
N VAL A 67 20.74 -5.92 -19.34
CA VAL A 67 22.00 -5.33 -19.73
C VAL A 67 22.74 -5.35 -18.40
N ALA A 68 23.78 -6.17 -18.33
CA ALA A 68 24.65 -6.22 -17.15
C ALA A 68 25.26 -4.82 -17.01
N HIS A 69 24.49 -3.93 -16.38
CA HIS A 69 24.99 -2.60 -16.08
C HIS A 69 26.20 -2.79 -15.19
N THR A 70 27.32 -2.31 -15.62
CA THR A 70 28.50 -2.26 -14.74
C THR A 70 28.09 -1.58 -13.45
N PRO A 71 28.68 -1.93 -12.29
CA PRO A 71 28.37 -1.28 -11.02
C PRO A 71 28.41 0.25 -11.12
N ALA A 72 29.28 0.80 -11.96
CA ALA A 72 29.34 2.24 -12.22
C ALA A 72 28.09 2.76 -12.95
N GLN A 73 27.55 2.02 -13.92
CA GLN A 73 26.31 2.40 -14.62
C GLN A 73 25.08 2.31 -13.72
N GLN A 74 25.02 1.30 -12.86
CA GLN A 74 23.94 1.19 -11.88
C GLN A 74 23.95 2.36 -10.91
N LEU A 75 25.13 2.77 -10.47
CA LEU A 75 25.31 3.92 -9.61
C LEU A 75 24.94 5.24 -10.32
N ALA A 76 25.35 5.42 -11.56
CA ALA A 76 24.99 6.59 -12.36
C ALA A 76 23.46 6.68 -12.56
N ASN A 77 22.82 5.56 -12.91
CA ASN A 77 21.36 5.49 -13.06
C ASN A 77 20.62 5.74 -11.73
N PHE A 78 21.21 5.35 -10.61
CA PHE A 78 20.65 5.65 -9.29
C PHE A 78 20.67 7.16 -9.02
N TYR A 79 21.80 7.83 -9.26
CA TYR A 79 21.89 9.27 -9.03
C TYR A 79 21.04 10.09 -10.01
N SER A 80 20.93 9.69 -11.26
CA SER A 80 20.07 10.37 -12.24
C SER A 80 18.57 10.25 -11.96
N ALA A 81 18.16 9.39 -11.03
CA ALA A 81 16.76 9.28 -10.59
C ALA A 81 16.35 10.40 -9.61
N PHE A 82 17.31 11.13 -9.08
CA PHE A 82 17.03 12.26 -8.19
C PHE A 82 16.79 13.55 -8.97
N PRO A 83 15.82 14.39 -8.56
CA PRO A 83 15.54 15.63 -9.25
C PRO A 83 16.70 16.62 -9.09
N PRO A 84 16.96 17.42 -10.13
CA PRO A 84 17.92 18.52 -10.01
C PRO A 84 17.39 19.61 -9.09
N GLY A 85 18.27 20.47 -8.58
CA GLY A 85 17.87 21.58 -7.71
C GLY A 85 16.87 22.55 -8.34
N SER A 86 16.80 22.64 -9.67
CA SER A 86 15.80 23.45 -10.39
C SER A 86 14.36 22.93 -10.24
N ALA A 87 14.17 21.67 -9.83
CA ALA A 87 12.86 21.08 -9.62
C ALA A 87 12.25 21.37 -8.22
N ILE A 88 13.01 22.03 -7.32
CA ILE A 88 12.54 22.35 -5.96
C ILE A 88 11.19 23.09 -5.98
N PRO A 89 10.99 24.17 -6.79
CA PRO A 89 9.72 24.89 -6.79
C PRO A 89 8.52 24.00 -7.17
N ASP A 90 8.70 23.09 -8.13
CA ASP A 90 7.64 22.19 -8.59
C ASP A 90 7.26 21.18 -7.49
N VAL A 91 8.25 20.64 -6.76
CA VAL A 91 8.01 19.74 -5.64
C VAL A 91 7.27 20.47 -4.52
N LEU A 92 7.66 21.68 -4.18
CA LEU A 92 7.00 22.50 -3.15
C LEU A 92 5.57 22.83 -3.55
N ALA A 93 5.35 23.28 -4.80
CA ALA A 93 4.02 23.58 -5.33
C ALA A 93 3.11 22.32 -5.27
N ARG A 94 3.67 21.13 -5.53
CA ARG A 94 2.92 19.88 -5.43
C ARG A 94 2.52 19.56 -3.99
N ILE A 95 3.42 19.72 -3.02
CA ILE A 95 3.12 19.51 -1.60
C ILE A 95 2.03 20.49 -1.14
N GLU A 96 2.13 21.77 -1.53
CA GLU A 96 1.10 22.76 -1.22
C GLU A 96 -0.26 22.43 -1.86
N GLN A 97 -0.25 21.93 -3.09
CA GLN A 97 -1.48 21.51 -3.76
C GLN A 97 -2.14 20.35 -2.99
N ILE A 98 -1.39 19.32 -2.61
CA ILE A 98 -1.89 18.19 -1.83
C ILE A 98 -2.47 18.67 -0.49
N ALA A 99 -1.79 19.61 0.19
CA ALA A 99 -2.27 20.17 1.45
C ALA A 99 -3.61 20.91 1.28
N ARG A 100 -3.76 21.69 0.21
CA ARG A 100 -5.03 22.37 -0.13
C ARG A 100 -6.15 21.36 -0.43
N GLU A 101 -5.85 20.29 -1.16
CA GLU A 101 -6.82 19.21 -1.46
C GLU A 101 -7.29 18.50 -0.18
N GLN A 102 -6.42 18.39 0.83
CA GLN A 102 -6.75 17.85 2.14
C GLN A 102 -7.33 18.89 3.11
N GLN A 103 -7.55 20.13 2.67
CA GLN A 103 -8.10 21.23 3.50
C GLN A 103 -7.25 21.50 4.75
N LEU A 104 -5.92 21.37 4.64
CA LEU A 104 -4.98 21.69 5.69
C LEU A 104 -4.56 23.16 5.59
N GLU A 105 -4.50 23.84 6.73
CA GLU A 105 -3.88 25.14 6.85
C GLU A 105 -2.36 24.95 6.96
N LEU A 106 -1.64 25.41 5.93
CA LEU A 106 -0.17 25.48 5.96
C LEU A 106 0.23 26.84 6.47
N GLU A 107 1.07 26.86 7.49
CA GLU A 107 1.79 28.08 7.89
C GLU A 107 3.08 28.24 7.06
N LEU A 108 3.78 29.33 7.29
CA LEU A 108 5.03 29.60 6.58
C LEU A 108 6.06 28.49 6.81
N GLY A 109 6.45 27.80 5.73
CA GLY A 109 7.44 26.73 5.78
C GLY A 109 8.87 27.27 5.90
N GLU A 110 9.73 26.53 6.58
CA GLU A 110 11.16 26.79 6.67
C GLU A 110 11.91 25.81 5.75
N TYR A 111 12.86 26.32 4.99
CA TYR A 111 13.65 25.56 4.03
C TYR A 111 15.13 25.71 4.34
N ALA A 112 15.83 24.62 4.54
CA ALA A 112 17.26 24.62 4.83
C ALA A 112 18.00 23.61 3.94
N MET A 113 18.98 24.10 3.17
CA MET A 113 19.85 23.23 2.40
C MET A 113 20.91 22.65 3.34
N VAL A 114 20.97 21.32 3.41
CA VAL A 114 21.97 20.58 4.19
C VAL A 114 22.93 19.92 3.19
N ARG A 115 24.19 20.36 3.20
CA ARG A 115 25.26 19.79 2.38
C ARG A 115 26.24 19.07 3.28
N GLU A 116 26.43 17.78 3.02
CA GLU A 116 27.47 17.01 3.69
C GLU A 116 28.75 17.00 2.82
N PRO A 117 29.90 17.36 3.36
CA PRO A 117 31.17 17.30 2.63
C PRO A 117 31.44 15.90 2.10
N GLY A 118 31.59 15.73 0.80
CA GLY A 118 31.81 14.42 0.15
C GLY A 118 30.54 13.63 -0.21
N ALA A 119 29.36 14.10 0.15
CA ALA A 119 28.12 13.52 -0.33
C ALA A 119 27.87 13.88 -1.81
N ARG A 120 27.35 12.92 -2.59
CA ARG A 120 26.95 13.16 -4.00
C ARG A 120 25.52 13.65 -4.15
N LEU A 121 24.78 13.74 -3.07
CA LEU A 121 23.41 14.23 -3.04
C LEU A 121 23.34 15.41 -2.07
N ASP A 122 22.69 16.47 -2.52
CA ASP A 122 22.27 17.56 -1.66
C ASP A 122 20.95 17.21 -0.98
N GLN A 123 20.74 17.71 0.23
CA GLN A 123 19.50 17.48 0.97
C GLN A 123 18.83 18.82 1.25
N LEU A 124 17.56 18.95 0.88
CA LEU A 124 16.74 20.08 1.27
C LEU A 124 15.81 19.63 2.41
N ARG A 125 16.02 20.20 3.58
CA ARG A 125 15.11 20.02 4.73
C ARG A 125 13.96 21.01 4.59
N ILE A 126 12.74 20.48 4.61
CA ILE A 126 11.49 21.23 4.46
C ILE A 126 10.70 21.04 5.74
N THR A 127 10.57 22.09 6.55
CA THR A 127 9.79 22.11 7.78
C THR A 127 8.45 22.78 7.51
N LEU A 128 7.37 22.04 7.63
CA LEU A 128 6.01 22.52 7.38
C LEU A 128 5.19 22.47 8.65
N PRO A 129 4.88 23.62 9.27
CA PRO A 129 3.85 23.69 10.30
C PRO A 129 2.48 23.58 9.64
N VAL A 130 1.63 22.69 10.15
CA VAL A 130 0.30 22.40 9.60
C VAL A 130 -0.75 22.39 10.69
N LYS A 131 -1.96 22.88 10.40
CA LYS A 131 -3.12 22.80 11.27
C LYS A 131 -4.26 22.04 10.58
N GLY A 132 -4.85 21.08 11.28
CA GLY A 132 -5.96 20.30 10.78
C GLY A 132 -6.20 19.04 11.59
N SER A 133 -6.98 18.09 11.07
CA SER A 133 -7.16 16.81 11.73
C SER A 133 -5.96 15.88 11.50
N TYR A 134 -5.69 15.00 12.45
CA TYR A 134 -4.62 14.00 12.31
C TYR A 134 -4.76 13.15 11.05
N LEU A 135 -6.00 12.82 10.66
CA LEU A 135 -6.26 12.04 9.46
C LEU A 135 -5.85 12.77 8.18
N GLN A 136 -6.11 14.09 8.12
CA GLN A 136 -5.71 14.94 6.99
C GLN A 136 -4.19 15.04 6.90
N ILE A 137 -3.49 15.25 8.04
CA ILE A 137 -2.02 15.29 8.10
C ILE A 137 -1.42 13.96 7.60
N ARG A 138 -1.97 12.84 8.05
CA ARG A 138 -1.52 11.52 7.62
C ARG A 138 -1.73 11.29 6.11
N LYS A 139 -2.85 11.75 5.54
CA LYS A 139 -3.11 11.67 4.10
C LYS A 139 -2.15 12.52 3.30
N LEU A 140 -1.88 13.76 3.75
CA LEU A 140 -0.88 14.63 3.13
C LEU A 140 0.48 13.93 3.05
N ILE A 141 0.97 13.38 4.17
CA ILE A 141 2.26 12.68 4.22
C ILE A 141 2.28 11.49 3.26
N ALA A 142 1.24 10.63 3.31
CA ALA A 142 1.18 9.45 2.46
C ALA A 142 1.19 9.80 0.98
N GLU A 143 0.45 10.82 0.57
CA GLU A 143 0.35 11.24 -0.83
C GLU A 143 1.61 11.96 -1.30
N ALA A 144 2.21 12.82 -0.47
CA ALA A 144 3.47 13.47 -0.77
C ALA A 144 4.60 12.45 -1.00
N LEU A 145 4.75 11.46 -0.12
CA LEU A 145 5.75 10.40 -0.25
C LEU A 145 5.49 9.46 -1.42
N HIS A 146 4.22 9.24 -1.76
CA HIS A 146 3.87 8.42 -2.92
C HIS A 146 4.13 9.12 -4.25
N THR A 147 3.91 10.44 -4.30
CA THR A 147 4.06 11.24 -5.53
C THR A 147 5.51 11.59 -5.81
N GLN A 148 6.33 11.78 -4.77
CA GLN A 148 7.73 12.23 -4.88
C GLN A 148 8.69 11.17 -4.34
N ALA A 149 9.28 10.38 -5.22
CA ALA A 149 10.19 9.29 -4.84
C ALA A 149 11.48 9.76 -4.14
N ALA A 150 11.90 11.01 -4.40
CA ALA A 150 13.07 11.62 -3.79
C ALA A 150 12.79 12.28 -2.42
N LEU A 151 11.52 12.25 -1.96
CA LEU A 151 11.11 12.82 -0.68
C LEU A 151 11.12 11.76 0.40
N SER A 152 11.60 12.09 1.59
CA SER A 152 11.51 11.25 2.78
C SER A 152 10.93 12.03 3.97
N LEU A 153 10.31 11.32 4.91
CA LEU A 153 9.84 11.91 6.17
C LEU A 153 10.94 11.78 7.23
N GLU A 154 11.48 12.90 7.68
CA GLU A 154 12.48 12.94 8.76
C GLU A 154 11.79 12.86 10.13
N SER A 155 10.78 13.69 10.36
CA SER A 155 10.05 13.68 11.61
C SER A 155 8.62 14.21 11.48
N LEU A 156 7.77 13.76 12.39
CA LEU A 156 6.40 14.25 12.56
C LEU A 156 6.16 14.51 14.06
N SER A 157 5.87 15.75 14.41
CA SER A 157 5.43 16.13 15.76
C SER A 157 4.00 16.63 15.69
N VAL A 158 3.13 16.06 16.51
CA VAL A 158 1.71 16.45 16.56
C VAL A 158 1.36 16.82 18.00
N ARG A 159 0.79 17.99 18.20
CA ARG A 159 0.33 18.48 19.49
C ARG A 159 -1.15 18.83 19.43
N ARG A 160 -1.89 18.46 20.42
CA ARG A 160 -3.30 18.84 20.57
C ARG A 160 -3.39 19.97 21.59
N ALA A 161 -3.90 21.13 21.17
CA ALA A 161 -4.00 22.29 22.05
C ALA A 161 -5.07 22.11 23.16
N LYS A 162 -6.21 21.45 22.85
CA LYS A 162 -7.29 21.14 23.79
C LYS A 162 -7.90 19.79 23.50
N VAL A 163 -8.26 19.05 24.54
CA VAL A 163 -8.86 17.69 24.42
C VAL A 163 -10.18 17.69 23.65
N ALA A 164 -10.91 18.79 23.65
CA ALA A 164 -12.22 18.93 23.00
C ALA A 164 -12.15 19.38 21.51
N GLN A 165 -10.96 19.63 20.97
CA GLN A 165 -10.80 20.05 19.57
C GLN A 165 -10.25 18.91 18.73
N ASP A 166 -10.85 18.66 17.55
CA ASP A 166 -10.36 17.67 16.59
C ASP A 166 -9.14 18.17 15.80
N ALA A 167 -8.93 19.49 15.77
CA ALA A 167 -7.78 20.11 15.15
C ALA A 167 -6.53 19.93 16.02
N VAL A 168 -5.43 19.56 15.37
CA VAL A 168 -4.11 19.41 15.98
C VAL A 168 -3.11 20.31 15.27
N ASP A 169 -2.13 20.79 16.01
CA ASP A 169 -0.96 21.48 15.46
C ASP A 169 0.10 20.44 15.15
N GLY A 170 0.45 20.31 13.88
CA GLY A 170 1.46 19.39 13.38
C GLY A 170 2.70 20.14 12.90
N ARG A 171 3.86 19.54 13.10
CA ARG A 171 5.09 19.94 12.44
C ARG A 171 5.64 18.74 11.67
N ILE A 172 5.67 18.87 10.35
CA ILE A 172 6.17 17.82 9.45
C ILE A 172 7.55 18.27 8.97
N VAL A 173 8.55 17.41 9.06
CA VAL A 173 9.87 17.66 8.49
C VAL A 173 10.13 16.62 7.41
N PHE A 174 10.24 17.10 6.18
CA PHE A 174 10.65 16.31 5.03
C PHE A 174 12.10 16.54 4.67
N LEU A 175 12.75 15.53 4.11
CA LEU A 175 14.04 15.63 3.44
C LEU A 175 13.83 15.33 1.95
N LEU A 176 14.16 16.27 1.09
CA LEU A 176 14.18 16.10 -0.35
C LEU A 176 15.63 15.88 -0.77
N PHE A 177 15.91 14.73 -1.39
CA PHE A 177 17.22 14.44 -1.95
C PHE A 177 17.31 14.98 -3.37
N LEU A 178 18.38 15.69 -3.65
CA LEU A 178 18.61 16.36 -4.93
C LEU A 178 19.93 15.89 -5.52
N GLU A 179 20.00 15.85 -6.84
CA GLU A 179 21.26 15.65 -7.52
C GLU A 179 22.20 16.84 -7.22
N HIS A 180 23.45 16.53 -6.83
CA HIS A 180 24.44 17.57 -6.58
C HIS A 180 24.74 18.31 -7.87
N ALA A 181 24.50 19.61 -7.90
CA ALA A 181 24.92 20.45 -9.02
C ALA A 181 26.46 20.60 -8.99
N PRO A 182 27.14 20.39 -10.10
CA PRO A 182 28.59 20.50 -10.20
C PRO A 182 29.08 21.92 -9.89
#